data_70ba3b6953ec3a32659f5be5fea247f8
#
_entry.id   70ba3b6953ec3a32659f5be5fea247f8
#
_cell.length_a   1.000
_cell.length_b   1.000
_cell.length_c   1.000
_cell.angle_alpha   90.00
_cell.angle_beta   90.00
_cell.angle_gamma   90.00
#
_symmetry.space_group_name_H-M   'P 1'
#
loop_
_entity.id
_entity.type
_entity.pdbx_description
1 polymer ?
#
loop_
_entity_poly.entity_id
_entity_poly.type
_entity_poly.pdbx_seq_one_letter_code
_entity_poly.pdbx_strand_id
1 'polypeptide(L)'
;MELSFLSPKGRMLLSLVIFGTIGLVRRYIPLGSVPLAFLRAALGCLSMVVLMQVGHIPFHWAVLRQRAPKLLLSGLLLGLDWVFFFEAFNHTTVAIATLCYYMAPVFMLAAAPLVFHEVLRRRKLVCAAITIGGMLLVSGVVGGAPQGGTGDFSGVVYALLGAFFYAAIIVLSKTLTGLDPYEQTAAQLGTAALFLLVYSSFTGQLDFHTMTGLGWGLTVLLGVVHTGLAYGIYFGSLTQVPAQTTAILSYVDPVVAVLLSVFVLQEPITELQLAGVCLVLGGMISGERG
;
A
#
# COMPACT_ATOMS: atom_id res chain seq x y z
N MET A 1 18.94 -3.68 9.98
CA MET A 1 19.53 -2.39 9.50
C MET A 1 18.71 -1.28 10.16
N GLU A 2 19.24 -0.73 11.26
CA GLU A 2 18.53 0.32 11.99
C GLU A 2 18.68 1.64 11.24
N LEU A 3 17.62 2.11 10.63
CA LEU A 3 17.48 3.51 10.18
C LEU A 3 17.23 4.41 11.40
N SER A 4 18.04 4.21 12.46
CA SER A 4 17.90 4.93 13.74
C SER A 4 18.14 6.44 13.63
N PHE A 5 18.83 6.89 12.57
CA PHE A 5 19.02 8.29 12.25
C PHE A 5 17.75 9.00 11.75
N LEU A 6 16.74 8.25 11.30
CA LEU A 6 15.45 8.79 10.88
C LEU A 6 14.42 8.66 12.00
N SER A 7 13.63 9.73 12.18
CA SER A 7 12.44 9.67 13.04
C SER A 7 11.44 8.61 12.55
N PRO A 8 10.52 8.11 13.40
CA PRO A 8 9.48 7.17 12.95
C PRO A 8 8.66 7.67 11.76
N LYS A 9 8.33 8.96 11.74
CA LYS A 9 7.66 9.61 10.59
C LYS A 9 8.57 9.64 9.36
N GLY A 10 9.86 9.90 9.51
CA GLY A 10 10.84 9.90 8.41
C GLY A 10 10.98 8.51 7.79
N ARG A 11 10.99 7.45 8.60
CA ARG A 11 11.00 6.06 8.12
C ARG A 11 9.73 5.73 7.34
N MET A 12 8.58 6.14 7.87
CA MET A 12 7.29 5.96 7.19
C MET A 12 7.26 6.71 5.85
N LEU A 13 7.71 7.97 5.80
CA LEU A 13 7.80 8.74 4.56
C LEU A 13 8.70 8.06 3.53
N LEU A 14 9.87 7.55 3.97
CA LEU A 14 10.77 6.82 3.08
C LEU A 14 10.08 5.61 2.45
N SER A 15 9.36 4.81 3.22
CA SER A 15 8.64 3.65 2.69
C SER A 15 7.53 4.05 1.72
N LEU A 16 6.81 5.14 2.00
CA LEU A 16 5.76 5.66 1.11
C LEU A 16 6.32 6.21 -0.21
N VAL A 17 7.49 6.86 -0.17
CA VAL A 17 8.21 7.26 -1.39
C VAL A 17 8.59 6.04 -2.21
N ILE A 18 9.11 4.97 -1.57
CA ILE A 18 9.42 3.71 -2.27
C ILE A 18 8.15 3.12 -2.89
N PHE A 19 7.02 3.10 -2.18
CA PHE A 19 5.74 2.62 -2.73
C PHE A 19 5.30 3.42 -3.95
N GLY A 20 5.43 4.72 -3.95
CA GLY A 20 5.11 5.58 -5.10
C GLY A 20 5.90 5.27 -6.38
N THR A 21 7.04 4.58 -6.26
CA THR A 21 7.83 4.13 -7.42
C THR A 21 7.35 2.81 -8.02
N ILE A 22 6.43 2.08 -7.35
CA ILE A 22 5.93 0.77 -7.79
C ILE A 22 5.34 0.83 -9.19
N GLY A 23 4.54 1.85 -9.49
CA GLY A 23 3.88 2.03 -10.78
C GLY A 23 4.87 2.12 -11.94
N LEU A 24 5.99 2.84 -11.73
CA LEU A 24 7.06 2.95 -12.71
C LEU A 24 7.69 1.59 -13.03
N VAL A 25 8.04 0.82 -12.00
CA VAL A 25 8.66 -0.52 -12.15
C VAL A 25 7.66 -1.50 -12.75
N ARG A 26 6.41 -1.49 -12.27
CA ARG A 26 5.34 -2.38 -12.72
C ARG A 26 5.08 -2.32 -14.23
N ARG A 27 5.21 -1.15 -14.83
CA ARG A 27 4.97 -0.92 -16.27
C ARG A 27 5.79 -1.83 -17.17
N TYR A 28 6.99 -2.21 -16.74
CA TYR A 28 7.93 -3.04 -17.51
C TYR A 28 7.86 -4.53 -17.19
N ILE A 29 6.89 -4.95 -16.36
CA ILE A 29 6.72 -6.36 -15.99
C ILE A 29 5.51 -6.92 -16.75
N PRO A 30 5.73 -7.82 -17.75
CA PRO A 30 4.64 -8.40 -18.55
C PRO A 30 3.99 -9.57 -17.79
N LEU A 31 3.40 -9.31 -16.63
CA LEU A 31 2.78 -10.33 -15.78
C LEU A 31 1.41 -9.86 -15.32
N GLY A 32 0.45 -10.77 -15.24
CA GLY A 32 -0.85 -10.48 -14.66
C GLY A 32 -0.76 -10.00 -13.21
N SER A 33 -1.78 -9.29 -12.75
CA SER A 33 -1.75 -8.64 -11.43
C SER A 33 -1.69 -9.65 -10.27
N VAL A 34 -2.46 -10.75 -10.36
CA VAL A 34 -2.51 -11.78 -9.30
C VAL A 34 -1.21 -12.59 -9.20
N PRO A 35 -0.64 -13.13 -10.31
CA PRO A 35 0.68 -13.77 -10.26
C PRO A 35 1.78 -12.84 -9.74
N LEU A 36 1.76 -11.56 -10.14
CA LEU A 36 2.71 -10.58 -9.63
C LEU A 36 2.55 -10.34 -8.12
N ALA A 37 1.32 -10.24 -7.63
CA ALA A 37 1.02 -10.11 -6.21
C ALA A 37 1.55 -11.31 -5.41
N PHE A 38 1.34 -12.53 -5.92
CA PHE A 38 1.91 -13.74 -5.33
C PHE A 38 3.43 -13.69 -5.26
N LEU A 39 4.11 -13.41 -6.39
CA LEU A 39 5.58 -13.34 -6.42
C LEU A 39 6.11 -12.23 -5.50
N ARG A 40 5.47 -11.07 -5.46
CA ARG A 40 5.85 -9.98 -4.55
C ARG A 40 5.75 -10.40 -3.10
N ALA A 41 4.65 -11.07 -2.71
CA ALA A 41 4.47 -11.56 -1.36
C ALA A 41 5.51 -12.62 -0.99
N ALA A 42 5.74 -13.59 -1.88
CA ALA A 42 6.71 -14.68 -1.67
C ALA A 42 8.15 -14.17 -1.56
N LEU A 43 8.58 -13.33 -2.51
CA LEU A 43 9.92 -12.72 -2.50
C LEU A 43 10.08 -11.75 -1.33
N GLY A 44 9.05 -10.99 -0.98
CA GLY A 44 9.04 -10.12 0.19
C GLY A 44 9.19 -10.90 1.50
N CYS A 45 8.44 -11.99 1.66
CA CYS A 45 8.58 -12.89 2.81
C CYS A 45 10.01 -13.48 2.87
N LEU A 46 10.50 -14.02 1.75
CA LEU A 46 11.85 -14.59 1.67
C LEU A 46 12.92 -13.54 2.03
N SER A 47 12.79 -12.32 1.50
CA SER A 47 13.75 -11.24 1.80
C SER A 47 13.75 -10.87 3.28
N MET A 48 12.59 -10.85 3.94
CA MET A 48 12.52 -10.60 5.39
C MET A 48 13.20 -11.71 6.18
N VAL A 49 12.94 -12.98 5.84
CA VAL A 49 13.58 -14.12 6.50
C VAL A 49 15.10 -14.06 6.31
N VAL A 50 15.59 -13.79 5.09
CA VAL A 50 17.02 -13.64 4.81
C VAL A 50 17.63 -12.48 5.60
N LEU A 51 16.98 -11.32 5.63
CA LEU A 51 17.44 -10.16 6.41
C LEU A 51 17.52 -10.47 7.92
N MET A 52 16.56 -11.22 8.44
CA MET A 52 16.60 -11.67 9.85
C MET A 52 17.78 -12.60 10.11
N GLN A 53 18.03 -13.56 9.21
CA GLN A 53 19.17 -14.48 9.35
C GLN A 53 20.51 -13.76 9.28
N VAL A 54 20.69 -12.88 8.28
CA VAL A 54 21.94 -12.10 8.11
C VAL A 54 22.14 -11.11 9.24
N GLY A 55 21.06 -10.49 9.73
CA GLY A 55 21.06 -9.56 10.86
C GLY A 55 21.15 -10.23 12.23
N HIS A 56 21.19 -11.57 12.29
CA HIS A 56 21.14 -12.36 13.53
C HIS A 56 19.93 -11.98 14.43
N ILE A 57 18.79 -11.57 13.81
CA ILE A 57 17.57 -11.26 14.51
C ILE A 57 16.87 -12.57 14.88
N PRO A 58 16.70 -12.86 16.18
CA PRO A 58 16.12 -14.14 16.60
C PRO A 58 14.62 -14.21 16.27
N PHE A 59 14.14 -15.40 15.93
CA PHE A 59 12.71 -15.67 15.85
C PHE A 59 12.12 -15.88 17.24
N HIS A 60 11.17 -15.03 17.62
CA HIS A 60 10.47 -15.13 18.90
C HIS A 60 9.22 -16.04 18.79
N TRP A 61 9.44 -17.34 18.56
CA TRP A 61 8.38 -18.32 18.28
C TRP A 61 7.22 -18.30 19.28
N ALA A 62 7.49 -18.05 20.56
CA ALA A 62 6.46 -17.94 21.58
C ALA A 62 5.52 -16.77 21.32
N VAL A 63 6.07 -15.60 20.99
CA VAL A 63 5.30 -14.39 20.68
C VAL A 63 4.56 -14.54 19.35
N LEU A 64 5.23 -15.07 18.32
CA LEU A 64 4.61 -15.37 17.02
C LEU A 64 3.40 -16.30 17.19
N ARG A 65 3.55 -17.39 17.95
CA ARG A 65 2.46 -18.35 18.22
C ARG A 65 1.31 -17.70 18.98
N GLN A 66 1.60 -16.87 19.97
CA GLN A 66 0.59 -16.14 20.74
C GLN A 66 -0.18 -15.13 19.85
N ARG A 67 0.51 -14.49 18.92
CA ARG A 67 -0.06 -13.48 17.99
C ARG A 67 -0.52 -14.07 16.66
N ALA A 68 -0.32 -15.39 16.43
CA ALA A 68 -0.61 -16.06 15.19
C ALA A 68 -2.02 -15.75 14.62
N PRO A 69 -3.12 -15.76 15.38
CA PRO A 69 -4.44 -15.47 14.81
C PRO A 69 -4.51 -14.08 14.17
N LYS A 70 -3.92 -13.07 14.82
CA LYS A 70 -3.89 -11.69 14.28
C LYS A 70 -2.96 -11.57 13.07
N LEU A 71 -1.80 -12.26 13.11
CA LEU A 71 -0.84 -12.27 12.00
C LEU A 71 -1.42 -12.94 10.76
N LEU A 72 -2.03 -14.12 10.93
CA LEU A 72 -2.70 -14.84 9.86
C LEU A 72 -3.87 -14.03 9.28
N LEU A 73 -4.67 -13.42 10.15
CA LEU A 73 -5.75 -12.55 9.71
C LEU A 73 -5.22 -11.35 8.90
N SER A 74 -4.16 -10.68 9.38
CA SER A 74 -3.60 -9.52 8.66
C SER A 74 -2.97 -9.91 7.32
N GLY A 75 -2.32 -11.08 7.24
CA GLY A 75 -1.80 -11.59 5.95
C GLY A 75 -2.90 -12.02 5.00
N LEU A 76 -3.98 -12.63 5.49
CA LEU A 76 -5.17 -12.93 4.69
C LEU A 76 -5.81 -11.65 4.15
N LEU A 77 -6.00 -10.64 5.02
CA LEU A 77 -6.53 -9.34 4.61
C LEU A 77 -5.65 -8.68 3.54
N LEU A 78 -4.31 -8.81 3.63
CA LEU A 78 -3.37 -8.32 2.63
C LEU A 78 -3.55 -9.01 1.28
N GLY A 79 -3.75 -10.33 1.27
CA GLY A 79 -4.04 -11.07 0.06
C GLY A 79 -5.39 -10.67 -0.55
N LEU A 80 -6.43 -10.52 0.27
CA LEU A 80 -7.76 -10.07 -0.14
C LEU A 80 -7.72 -8.63 -0.69
N ASP A 81 -7.02 -7.71 0.00
CA ASP A 81 -6.81 -6.34 -0.47
C ASP A 81 -6.30 -6.33 -1.92
N TRP A 82 -5.25 -7.08 -2.21
CA TRP A 82 -4.67 -7.12 -3.54
C TRP A 82 -5.60 -7.78 -4.57
N VAL A 83 -6.30 -8.87 -4.21
CA VAL A 83 -7.27 -9.50 -5.10
C VAL A 83 -8.39 -8.51 -5.46
N PHE A 84 -9.01 -7.87 -4.48
CA PHE A 84 -10.10 -6.94 -4.71
C PHE A 84 -9.65 -5.69 -5.48
N PHE A 85 -8.50 -5.14 -5.13
CA PHE A 85 -7.96 -3.98 -5.84
C PHE A 85 -7.64 -4.29 -7.30
N PHE A 86 -7.08 -5.47 -7.59
CA PHE A 86 -6.78 -5.86 -8.96
C PHE A 86 -8.04 -6.25 -9.74
N GLU A 87 -9.02 -6.84 -9.09
CA GLU A 87 -10.30 -7.15 -9.72
C GLU A 87 -11.06 -5.88 -10.11
N ALA A 88 -10.92 -4.81 -9.33
CA ALA A 88 -11.49 -3.51 -9.69
C ALA A 88 -11.07 -3.03 -11.09
N PHE A 89 -9.81 -3.27 -11.49
CA PHE A 89 -9.31 -2.88 -12.83
C PHE A 89 -9.98 -3.63 -13.99
N ASN A 90 -10.58 -4.80 -13.73
CA ASN A 90 -11.32 -5.56 -14.73
C ASN A 90 -12.74 -4.99 -14.96
N HIS A 91 -13.26 -4.21 -14.01
CA HIS A 91 -14.65 -3.72 -14.00
C HIS A 91 -14.78 -2.20 -14.14
N THR A 92 -13.73 -1.43 -13.86
CA THR A 92 -13.76 0.03 -14.01
C THR A 92 -12.42 0.56 -14.51
N THR A 93 -12.35 1.86 -14.73
CA THR A 93 -11.10 2.49 -15.20
C THR A 93 -10.05 2.50 -14.09
N VAL A 94 -8.78 2.48 -14.47
CA VAL A 94 -7.65 2.55 -13.52
C VAL A 94 -7.77 3.81 -12.64
N ALA A 95 -8.19 4.93 -13.21
CA ALA A 95 -8.36 6.19 -12.49
C ALA A 95 -9.43 6.08 -11.39
N ILE A 96 -10.60 5.51 -11.71
CA ILE A 96 -11.71 5.33 -10.73
C ILE A 96 -11.31 4.31 -9.67
N ALA A 97 -10.76 3.15 -10.07
CA ALA A 97 -10.32 2.12 -9.13
C ALA A 97 -9.28 2.68 -8.14
N THR A 98 -8.27 3.39 -8.64
CA THR A 98 -7.21 3.99 -7.82
C THR A 98 -7.77 5.06 -6.89
N LEU A 99 -8.66 5.93 -7.39
CA LEU A 99 -9.31 6.95 -6.57
C LEU A 99 -10.12 6.33 -5.42
N CYS A 100 -10.91 5.29 -5.71
CA CYS A 100 -11.68 4.57 -4.69
C CYS A 100 -10.76 3.86 -3.68
N TYR A 101 -9.64 3.29 -4.14
CA TYR A 101 -8.66 2.67 -3.26
C TYR A 101 -8.01 3.68 -2.31
N TYR A 102 -7.77 4.92 -2.75
CA TYR A 102 -7.27 6.00 -1.88
C TYR A 102 -8.29 6.50 -0.85
N MET A 103 -9.47 5.87 -0.74
CA MET A 103 -10.35 6.02 0.42
C MET A 103 -9.83 5.26 1.67
N ALA A 104 -8.83 4.39 1.55
CA ALA A 104 -8.24 3.67 2.68
C ALA A 104 -7.79 4.58 3.84
N PRO A 105 -7.09 5.72 3.63
CA PRO A 105 -6.77 6.66 4.70
C PRO A 105 -8.01 7.24 5.40
N VAL A 106 -9.12 7.38 4.69
CA VAL A 106 -10.41 7.84 5.27
C VAL A 106 -10.98 6.79 6.21
N PHE A 107 -10.99 5.51 5.79
CA PHE A 107 -11.40 4.40 6.65
C PHE A 107 -10.50 4.29 7.89
N MET A 108 -9.18 4.49 7.73
CA MET A 108 -8.24 4.50 8.85
C MET A 108 -8.49 5.68 9.79
N LEU A 109 -8.76 6.88 9.25
CA LEU A 109 -9.10 8.06 10.05
C LEU A 109 -10.39 7.84 10.85
N ALA A 110 -11.40 7.22 10.24
CA ALA A 110 -12.65 6.85 10.91
C ALA A 110 -12.45 5.78 11.99
N ALA A 111 -11.52 4.83 11.78
CA ALA A 111 -11.19 3.80 12.75
C ALA A 111 -10.37 4.34 13.95
N ALA A 112 -9.63 5.42 13.79
CA ALA A 112 -8.72 5.95 14.82
C ALA A 112 -9.39 6.21 16.18
N PRO A 113 -10.55 6.89 16.27
CA PRO A 113 -11.24 7.08 17.54
C PRO A 113 -11.84 5.77 18.10
N LEU A 114 -12.28 4.87 17.22
CA LEU A 114 -12.97 3.64 17.62
C LEU A 114 -12.01 2.59 18.20
N VAL A 115 -10.81 2.50 17.61
CA VAL A 115 -9.85 1.44 17.95
C VAL A 115 -8.73 1.94 18.87
N PHE A 116 -8.25 3.17 18.64
CA PHE A 116 -7.11 3.74 19.36
C PHE A 116 -7.50 4.84 20.34
N HIS A 117 -8.79 5.16 20.42
CA HIS A 117 -9.31 6.25 21.27
C HIS A 117 -8.64 7.61 20.99
N GLU A 118 -8.17 7.81 19.74
CA GLU A 118 -7.57 9.08 19.30
C GLU A 118 -8.66 10.13 19.12
N VAL A 119 -8.48 11.31 19.71
CA VAL A 119 -9.42 12.41 19.54
C VAL A 119 -9.29 13.01 18.14
N LEU A 120 -10.36 12.96 17.35
CA LEU A 120 -10.40 13.57 16.02
C LEU A 120 -10.47 15.10 16.16
N ARG A 121 -9.36 15.77 15.84
CA ARG A 121 -9.32 17.23 15.80
C ARG A 121 -9.98 17.73 14.51
N ARG A 122 -10.82 18.75 14.60
CA ARG A 122 -11.49 19.37 13.43
C ARG A 122 -10.51 19.72 12.31
N ARG A 123 -9.32 20.23 12.68
CA ARG A 123 -8.26 20.54 11.72
C ARG A 123 -7.85 19.32 10.87
N LYS A 124 -7.66 18.16 11.46
CA LYS A 124 -7.29 16.92 10.74
C LYS A 124 -8.40 16.46 9.79
N LEU A 125 -9.67 16.62 10.18
CA LEU A 125 -10.81 16.34 9.30
C LEU A 125 -10.83 17.27 8.09
N VAL A 126 -10.61 18.57 8.30
CA VAL A 126 -10.53 19.55 7.20
C VAL A 126 -9.35 19.24 6.27
N CYS A 127 -8.18 18.95 6.84
CA CYS A 127 -7.00 18.57 6.04
C CYS A 127 -7.24 17.28 5.24
N ALA A 128 -7.87 16.27 5.82
CA ALA A 128 -8.26 15.05 5.12
C ALA A 128 -9.24 15.34 3.98
N ALA A 129 -10.25 16.18 4.20
CA ALA A 129 -11.21 16.59 3.16
C ALA A 129 -10.51 17.33 2.00
N ILE A 130 -9.58 18.24 2.29
CA ILE A 130 -8.77 18.94 1.29
C ILE A 130 -7.93 17.93 0.49
N THR A 131 -7.30 16.99 1.17
CA THR A 131 -6.47 15.94 0.55
C THR A 131 -7.30 15.04 -0.37
N ILE A 132 -8.50 14.62 0.06
CA ILE A 132 -9.45 13.85 -0.77
C ILE A 132 -9.86 14.66 -2.00
N GLY A 133 -10.21 15.93 -1.83
CA GLY A 133 -10.52 16.84 -2.94
C GLY A 133 -9.35 16.96 -3.93
N GLY A 134 -8.12 17.06 -3.41
CA GLY A 134 -6.90 17.03 -4.23
C GLY A 134 -6.75 15.73 -4.99
N MET A 135 -7.00 14.57 -4.37
CA MET A 135 -6.95 13.26 -5.03
C MET A 135 -7.98 13.11 -6.15
N LEU A 136 -9.17 13.68 -5.99
CA LEU A 136 -10.18 13.75 -7.07
C LEU A 136 -9.63 14.45 -8.31
N LEU A 137 -8.89 15.54 -8.14
CA LEU A 137 -8.27 16.27 -9.24
C LEU A 137 -7.08 15.50 -9.84
N VAL A 138 -6.24 14.90 -8.98
CA VAL A 138 -5.07 14.08 -9.40
C VAL A 138 -5.49 12.89 -10.25
N SER A 139 -6.62 12.24 -9.91
CA SER A 139 -7.12 11.06 -10.62
C SER A 139 -7.52 11.33 -12.08
N GLY A 140 -7.68 12.60 -12.48
CA GLY A 140 -8.15 12.99 -13.81
C GLY A 140 -9.66 12.78 -14.06
N VAL A 141 -10.39 12.23 -13.10
CA VAL A 141 -11.86 12.00 -13.22
C VAL A 141 -12.60 13.31 -13.46
N VAL A 142 -12.19 14.39 -12.78
CA VAL A 142 -12.81 15.72 -12.90
C VAL A 142 -12.47 16.42 -14.21
N GLY A 143 -11.38 16.05 -14.87
CA GLY A 143 -10.91 16.68 -16.12
C GLY A 143 -11.42 16.03 -17.40
N GLY A 144 -12.28 15.00 -17.32
CA GLY A 144 -12.79 14.32 -18.51
C GLY A 144 -11.70 13.58 -19.29
N ALA A 145 -10.62 13.13 -18.64
CA ALA A 145 -9.59 12.31 -19.27
C ALA A 145 -10.25 11.09 -19.95
N PRO A 146 -9.76 10.65 -21.13
CA PRO A 146 -10.32 9.51 -21.82
C PRO A 146 -10.31 8.28 -20.92
N GLN A 147 -11.47 7.82 -20.51
CA GLN A 147 -11.62 6.71 -19.61
C GLN A 147 -11.92 5.46 -20.44
N GLY A 148 -10.89 4.64 -20.69
CA GLY A 148 -11.09 3.31 -21.23
C GLY A 148 -11.58 2.39 -20.11
N GLY A 149 -12.80 1.91 -20.23
CA GLY A 149 -13.37 0.93 -19.28
C GLY A 149 -14.89 0.99 -19.25
N THR A 150 -15.53 -0.08 -18.79
CA THR A 150 -16.99 -0.22 -18.80
C THR A 150 -17.70 0.70 -17.79
N GLY A 151 -16.95 1.31 -16.84
CA GLY A 151 -17.51 2.18 -15.81
C GLY A 151 -18.51 1.46 -14.88
N ASP A 152 -18.37 0.14 -14.75
CA ASP A 152 -19.27 -0.67 -13.96
C ASP A 152 -19.15 -0.35 -12.45
N PHE A 153 -20.32 -0.23 -11.81
CA PHE A 153 -20.39 0.04 -10.36
C PHE A 153 -19.71 -1.06 -9.53
N SER A 154 -19.65 -2.30 -10.03
CA SER A 154 -18.93 -3.40 -9.37
C SER A 154 -17.45 -3.09 -9.17
N GLY A 155 -16.77 -2.43 -10.11
CA GLY A 155 -15.39 -2.02 -10.00
C GLY A 155 -15.17 -1.01 -8.85
N VAL A 156 -16.12 -0.08 -8.64
CA VAL A 156 -16.09 0.84 -7.49
C VAL A 156 -16.20 0.06 -6.18
N VAL A 157 -17.11 -0.91 -6.11
CA VAL A 157 -17.29 -1.75 -4.91
C VAL A 157 -16.02 -2.56 -4.62
N TYR A 158 -15.42 -3.19 -5.63
CA TYR A 158 -14.16 -3.93 -5.46
C TYR A 158 -13.03 -3.04 -4.97
N ALA A 159 -12.84 -1.85 -5.54
CA ALA A 159 -11.80 -0.92 -5.11
C ALA A 159 -12.01 -0.42 -3.67
N LEU A 160 -13.26 -0.13 -3.27
CA LEU A 160 -13.60 0.25 -1.90
C LEU A 160 -13.40 -0.90 -0.90
N LEU A 161 -13.67 -2.16 -1.29
CA LEU A 161 -13.36 -3.33 -0.48
C LEU A 161 -11.85 -3.49 -0.30
N GLY A 162 -11.05 -3.33 -1.35
CA GLY A 162 -9.58 -3.28 -1.25
C GLY A 162 -9.15 -2.20 -0.27
N ALA A 163 -9.63 -0.97 -0.43
CA ALA A 163 -9.34 0.15 0.48
C ALA A 163 -9.70 -0.16 1.94
N PHE A 164 -10.83 -0.81 2.18
CA PHE A 164 -11.26 -1.22 3.51
C PHE A 164 -10.32 -2.29 4.10
N PHE A 165 -9.96 -3.31 3.32
CA PHE A 165 -9.01 -4.33 3.78
C PHE A 165 -7.63 -3.73 4.05
N TYR A 166 -7.14 -2.83 3.20
CA TYR A 166 -5.88 -2.11 3.45
C TYR A 166 -5.92 -1.32 4.77
N ALA A 167 -6.99 -0.55 5.01
CA ALA A 167 -7.17 0.15 6.29
C ALA A 167 -7.22 -0.83 7.48
N ALA A 168 -7.93 -1.95 7.33
CA ALA A 168 -8.02 -2.98 8.37
C ALA A 168 -6.66 -3.62 8.69
N ILE A 169 -5.80 -3.86 7.67
CA ILE A 169 -4.43 -4.35 7.86
C ILE A 169 -3.63 -3.36 8.71
N ILE A 170 -3.68 -2.06 8.39
CA ILE A 170 -2.95 -1.03 9.13
C ILE A 170 -3.42 -0.96 10.58
N VAL A 171 -4.74 -0.94 10.80
CA VAL A 171 -5.35 -0.91 12.13
C VAL A 171 -4.93 -2.14 12.93
N LEU A 172 -5.03 -3.33 12.32
CA LEU A 172 -4.65 -4.59 12.98
C LEU A 172 -3.15 -4.63 13.29
N SER A 173 -2.30 -4.19 12.35
CA SER A 173 -0.84 -4.14 12.52
C SER A 173 -0.42 -3.23 13.66
N LYS A 174 -1.11 -2.11 13.88
CA LYS A 174 -0.87 -1.23 15.04
C LYS A 174 -1.18 -1.92 16.39
N THR A 175 -2.01 -2.96 16.41
CA THR A 175 -2.30 -3.73 17.64
C THR A 175 -1.30 -4.86 17.88
N LEU A 176 -0.41 -5.16 16.94
CA LEU A 176 0.62 -6.20 17.02
C LEU A 176 1.89 -5.66 17.71
N THR A 177 1.75 -5.26 18.97
CA THR A 177 2.87 -4.78 19.78
C THR A 177 3.73 -5.94 20.32
N GLY A 178 5.02 -5.69 20.48
CA GLY A 178 5.97 -6.66 21.05
C GLY A 178 6.52 -7.68 20.05
N LEU A 179 6.21 -7.54 18.76
CA LEU A 179 6.82 -8.27 17.67
C LEU A 179 7.91 -7.43 17.01
N ASP A 180 8.98 -8.09 16.56
CA ASP A 180 9.93 -7.45 15.67
C ASP A 180 9.24 -7.13 14.32
N PRO A 181 9.48 -5.95 13.73
CA PRO A 181 8.86 -5.56 12.46
C PRO A 181 9.14 -6.53 11.30
N TYR A 182 10.31 -7.15 11.28
CA TYR A 182 10.67 -8.14 10.27
C TYR A 182 9.90 -9.44 10.45
N GLU A 183 9.74 -9.91 11.70
CA GLU A 183 8.91 -11.08 12.01
C GLU A 183 7.45 -10.86 11.61
N GLN A 184 6.90 -9.70 11.98
CA GLN A 184 5.53 -9.33 11.62
C GLN A 184 5.36 -9.31 10.10
N THR A 185 6.25 -8.61 9.38
CA THR A 185 6.18 -8.47 7.92
C THR A 185 6.35 -9.82 7.23
N ALA A 186 7.31 -10.66 7.67
CA ALA A 186 7.50 -12.00 7.12
C ALA A 186 6.25 -12.87 7.28
N ALA A 187 5.63 -12.86 8.46
CA ALA A 187 4.42 -13.65 8.73
C ALA A 187 3.21 -13.16 7.90
N GLN A 188 3.03 -11.85 7.78
CA GLN A 188 1.95 -11.27 6.97
C GLN A 188 2.13 -11.59 5.48
N LEU A 189 3.34 -11.37 4.93
CA LEU A 189 3.65 -11.64 3.53
C LEU A 189 3.62 -13.14 3.22
N GLY A 190 4.12 -14.00 4.12
CA GLY A 190 4.05 -15.45 3.96
C GLY A 190 2.61 -15.96 3.90
N THR A 191 1.74 -15.44 4.78
CA THR A 191 0.30 -15.77 4.76
C THR A 191 -0.37 -15.26 3.49
N ALA A 192 -0.08 -14.03 3.06
CA ALA A 192 -0.60 -13.48 1.82
C ALA A 192 -0.14 -14.27 0.60
N ALA A 193 1.14 -14.67 0.55
CA ALA A 193 1.69 -15.51 -0.52
C ALA A 193 0.98 -16.86 -0.60
N LEU A 194 0.77 -17.53 0.54
CA LEU A 194 0.05 -18.80 0.59
C LEU A 194 -1.40 -18.64 0.11
N PHE A 195 -2.10 -17.62 0.57
CA PHE A 195 -3.45 -17.32 0.13
C PHE A 195 -3.51 -17.06 -1.38
N LEU A 196 -2.62 -16.20 -1.90
CA LEU A 196 -2.57 -15.86 -3.32
C LEU A 196 -2.17 -17.05 -4.20
N LEU A 197 -1.29 -17.93 -3.72
CA LEU A 197 -0.95 -19.17 -4.40
C LEU A 197 -2.18 -20.08 -4.55
N VAL A 198 -2.90 -20.28 -3.46
CA VAL A 198 -4.14 -21.08 -3.47
C VAL A 198 -5.17 -20.45 -4.39
N TYR A 199 -5.44 -19.14 -4.21
CA TYR A 199 -6.39 -18.39 -5.04
C TYR A 199 -6.04 -18.47 -6.53
N SER A 200 -4.80 -18.18 -6.91
CA SER A 200 -4.37 -18.18 -8.31
C SER A 200 -4.35 -19.59 -8.92
N SER A 201 -4.10 -20.62 -8.13
CA SER A 201 -4.19 -22.03 -8.58
C SER A 201 -5.63 -22.41 -8.89
N PHE A 202 -6.60 -21.99 -8.06
CA PHE A 202 -8.03 -22.28 -8.32
C PHE A 202 -8.61 -21.46 -9.47
N THR A 203 -8.12 -20.24 -9.69
CA THR A 203 -8.59 -19.36 -10.78
C THR A 203 -7.84 -19.56 -12.09
N GLY A 204 -6.81 -20.43 -12.11
CA GLY A 204 -6.00 -20.70 -13.31
C GLY A 204 -5.14 -19.49 -13.77
N GLN A 205 -4.89 -18.54 -12.88
CA GLN A 205 -4.19 -17.29 -13.24
C GLN A 205 -2.66 -17.37 -13.11
N LEU A 206 -2.08 -18.52 -12.73
CA LEU A 206 -0.62 -18.72 -12.66
C LEU A 206 -0.04 -18.93 -14.05
N ASP A 207 0.19 -17.83 -14.75
CA ASP A 207 0.84 -17.84 -16.06
C ASP A 207 2.09 -16.98 -16.04
N PHE A 208 3.24 -17.58 -16.40
CA PHE A 208 4.57 -16.94 -16.45
C PHE A 208 5.17 -16.96 -17.85
N HIS A 209 4.45 -17.42 -18.87
CA HIS A 209 4.98 -17.60 -20.22
C HIS A 209 5.45 -16.29 -20.89
N THR A 210 4.91 -15.16 -20.49
CA THR A 210 5.26 -13.85 -21.05
C THR A 210 6.48 -13.21 -20.39
N MET A 211 7.06 -13.85 -19.37
CA MET A 211 8.14 -13.28 -18.56
C MET A 211 9.46 -13.20 -19.32
N THR A 212 10.06 -12.03 -19.33
CA THR A 212 11.39 -11.75 -19.87
C THR A 212 12.44 -11.75 -18.75
N GLY A 213 13.74 -11.81 -19.10
CA GLY A 213 14.83 -11.69 -18.11
C GLY A 213 14.76 -10.36 -17.34
N LEU A 214 14.44 -9.24 -18.03
CA LEU A 214 14.21 -7.95 -17.39
C LEU A 214 12.97 -8.00 -16.46
N GLY A 215 11.88 -8.62 -16.91
CA GLY A 215 10.66 -8.80 -16.11
C GLY A 215 10.93 -9.53 -14.81
N TRP A 216 11.73 -10.61 -14.83
CA TRP A 216 12.15 -11.32 -13.63
C TRP A 216 12.99 -10.44 -12.69
N GLY A 217 13.99 -9.72 -13.23
CA GLY A 217 14.81 -8.80 -12.42
C GLY A 217 13.97 -7.70 -11.73
N LEU A 218 13.03 -7.10 -12.46
CA LEU A 218 12.13 -6.10 -11.91
C LEU A 218 11.12 -6.69 -10.90
N THR A 219 10.68 -7.93 -11.11
CA THR A 219 9.83 -8.64 -10.14
C THR A 219 10.57 -8.90 -8.83
N VAL A 220 11.86 -9.30 -8.91
CA VAL A 220 12.71 -9.44 -7.72
C VAL A 220 12.88 -8.10 -7.01
N LEU A 221 13.13 -7.02 -7.75
CA LEU A 221 13.21 -5.65 -7.20
C LEU A 221 11.91 -5.27 -6.47
N LEU A 222 10.75 -5.53 -7.09
CA LEU A 222 9.44 -5.27 -6.45
C LEU A 222 9.24 -6.12 -5.20
N GLY A 223 9.58 -7.39 -5.24
CA GLY A 223 9.43 -8.30 -4.10
C GLY A 223 10.35 -7.94 -2.95
N VAL A 224 11.64 -7.73 -3.22
CA VAL A 224 12.65 -7.52 -2.17
C VAL A 224 12.61 -6.08 -1.63
N VAL A 225 12.66 -5.08 -2.52
CA VAL A 225 12.78 -3.67 -2.08
C VAL A 225 11.42 -3.08 -1.76
N HIS A 226 10.46 -3.13 -2.71
CA HIS A 226 9.17 -2.45 -2.55
C HIS A 226 8.20 -3.22 -1.66
N THR A 227 8.32 -4.53 -1.56
CA THR A 227 7.43 -5.34 -0.72
C THR A 227 8.13 -5.75 0.57
N GLY A 228 9.27 -6.39 0.51
CA GLY A 228 10.00 -6.79 1.71
C GLY A 228 10.47 -5.59 2.54
N LEU A 229 11.55 -4.94 2.09
CA LEU A 229 12.20 -3.88 2.84
C LEU A 229 11.25 -2.71 3.17
N ALA A 230 10.51 -2.21 2.19
CA ALA A 230 9.62 -1.06 2.41
C ALA A 230 8.47 -1.39 3.36
N TYR A 231 7.89 -2.61 3.32
CA TYR A 231 6.88 -3.05 4.29
C TYR A 231 7.47 -3.21 5.69
N GLY A 232 8.68 -3.77 5.81
CA GLY A 232 9.38 -3.86 7.09
C GLY A 232 9.56 -2.49 7.75
N ILE A 233 10.01 -1.49 6.97
CA ILE A 233 10.16 -0.10 7.43
C ILE A 233 8.80 0.51 7.79
N TYR A 234 7.79 0.31 6.93
CA TYR A 234 6.44 0.86 7.12
C TYR A 234 5.77 0.29 8.37
N PHE A 235 5.65 -1.03 8.48
CA PHE A 235 5.01 -1.68 9.61
C PHE A 235 5.79 -1.46 10.92
N GLY A 236 7.12 -1.41 10.86
CA GLY A 236 7.95 -1.03 12.00
C GLY A 236 7.75 0.39 12.50
N SER A 237 7.23 1.27 11.66
CA SER A 237 6.92 2.66 12.03
C SER A 237 5.50 2.84 12.55
N LEU A 238 4.58 1.92 12.20
CA LEU A 238 3.14 2.07 12.49
C LEU A 238 2.80 2.21 13.96
N THR A 239 3.49 1.48 14.84
CA THR A 239 3.23 1.51 16.29
C THR A 239 3.70 2.81 16.94
N GLN A 240 4.62 3.53 16.28
CA GLN A 240 5.24 4.76 16.77
C GLN A 240 4.61 6.04 16.17
N VAL A 241 3.73 5.91 15.19
CA VAL A 241 3.08 7.02 14.51
C VAL A 241 1.57 6.93 14.75
N PRO A 242 0.90 8.03 15.19
CA PRO A 242 -0.55 8.04 15.37
C PRO A 242 -1.31 7.62 14.09
N ALA A 243 -2.48 6.97 14.25
CA ALA A 243 -3.25 6.47 13.12
C ALA A 243 -3.71 7.59 12.18
N GLN A 244 -4.12 8.72 12.73
CA GLN A 244 -4.50 9.91 11.96
C GLN A 244 -3.33 10.46 11.13
N THR A 245 -2.13 10.49 11.70
CA THR A 245 -0.91 10.91 11.01
C THR A 245 -0.54 9.93 9.90
N THR A 246 -0.60 8.62 10.19
CA THR A 246 -0.38 7.57 9.18
C THR A 246 -1.35 7.73 8.00
N ALA A 247 -2.65 7.97 8.28
CA ALA A 247 -3.66 8.20 7.25
C ALA A 247 -3.29 9.37 6.32
N ILE A 248 -2.90 10.50 6.90
CA ILE A 248 -2.54 11.69 6.13
C ILE A 248 -1.26 11.45 5.31
N LEU A 249 -0.22 10.84 5.92
CA LEU A 249 1.04 10.57 5.23
C LEU A 249 0.88 9.56 4.09
N SER A 250 -0.07 8.63 4.15
CA SER A 250 -0.31 7.66 3.08
C SER A 250 -0.62 8.28 1.71
N TYR A 251 -0.99 9.55 1.67
CA TYR A 251 -1.15 10.28 0.41
C TYR A 251 0.17 10.72 -0.26
N VAL A 252 1.33 10.48 0.36
CA VAL A 252 2.65 10.69 -0.28
C VAL A 252 2.84 9.76 -1.46
N ASP A 253 2.44 8.51 -1.33
CA ASP A 253 2.55 7.48 -2.38
C ASP A 253 1.96 7.96 -3.73
N PRO A 254 0.66 8.34 -3.84
CA PRO A 254 0.11 8.83 -5.10
C PRO A 254 0.76 10.11 -5.62
N VAL A 255 1.21 10.99 -4.74
CA VAL A 255 1.94 12.21 -5.16
C VAL A 255 3.26 11.84 -5.83
N VAL A 256 4.03 10.93 -5.23
CA VAL A 256 5.28 10.43 -5.82
C VAL A 256 5.02 9.75 -7.16
N ALA A 257 3.97 8.92 -7.25
CA ALA A 257 3.60 8.27 -8.49
C ALA A 257 3.32 9.27 -9.63
N VAL A 258 2.57 10.35 -9.35
CA VAL A 258 2.28 11.41 -10.33
C VAL A 258 3.55 12.19 -10.70
N LEU A 259 4.40 12.54 -9.74
CA LEU A 259 5.65 13.23 -10.03
C LEU A 259 6.56 12.38 -10.95
N LEU A 260 6.64 11.07 -10.69
CA LEU A 260 7.41 10.16 -11.56
C LEU A 260 6.79 10.01 -12.94
N SER A 261 5.47 9.95 -13.05
CA SER A 261 4.76 9.94 -14.33
C SER A 261 5.15 11.16 -15.17
N VAL A 262 5.12 12.36 -14.58
CA VAL A 262 5.47 13.61 -15.28
C VAL A 262 6.97 13.71 -15.61
N PHE A 263 7.83 13.54 -14.60
CA PHE A 263 9.26 13.86 -14.77
C PHE A 263 10.07 12.71 -15.40
N VAL A 264 9.69 11.46 -15.17
CA VAL A 264 10.42 10.29 -15.68
C VAL A 264 9.78 9.73 -16.93
N LEU A 265 8.44 9.57 -16.92
CA LEU A 265 7.71 9.02 -18.06
C LEU A 265 7.33 10.10 -19.09
N GLN A 266 7.53 11.40 -18.76
CA GLN A 266 7.18 12.53 -19.62
C GLN A 266 5.69 12.54 -20.03
N GLU A 267 4.84 12.02 -19.17
CA GLU A 267 3.39 12.02 -19.40
C GLU A 267 2.84 13.43 -19.19
N PRO A 268 1.93 13.92 -20.04
CA PRO A 268 1.38 15.26 -19.89
C PRO A 268 0.53 15.32 -18.61
N ILE A 269 0.76 16.37 -17.81
CA ILE A 269 -0.05 16.68 -16.64
C ILE A 269 -0.98 17.85 -16.95
N THR A 270 -2.24 17.74 -16.56
CA THR A 270 -3.19 18.85 -16.70
C THR A 270 -3.03 19.84 -15.55
N GLU A 271 -3.47 21.08 -15.75
CA GLU A 271 -3.48 22.11 -14.69
C GLU A 271 -4.30 21.66 -13.46
N LEU A 272 -5.41 20.94 -13.69
CA LEU A 272 -6.25 20.39 -12.61
C LEU A 272 -5.50 19.34 -11.80
N GLN A 273 -4.76 18.44 -12.45
CA GLN A 273 -3.94 17.45 -11.75
C GLN A 273 -2.83 18.12 -10.94
N LEU A 274 -2.19 19.15 -11.48
CA LEU A 274 -1.17 19.92 -10.77
C LEU A 274 -1.76 20.63 -9.54
N ALA A 275 -2.93 21.26 -9.68
CA ALA A 275 -3.67 21.85 -8.57
C ALA A 275 -4.03 20.79 -7.50
N GLY A 276 -4.41 19.59 -7.95
CA GLY A 276 -4.67 18.44 -7.08
C GLY A 276 -3.45 18.04 -6.25
N VAL A 277 -2.27 17.93 -6.87
CA VAL A 277 -1.00 17.65 -6.17
C VAL A 277 -0.73 18.71 -5.10
N CYS A 278 -0.90 20.00 -5.43
CA CYS A 278 -0.73 21.10 -4.48
C CYS A 278 -1.70 20.99 -3.28
N LEU A 279 -2.96 20.64 -3.53
CA LEU A 279 -3.96 20.44 -2.46
C LEU A 279 -3.61 19.25 -1.57
N VAL A 280 -3.17 18.11 -2.15
CA VAL A 280 -2.73 16.94 -1.39
C VAL A 280 -1.57 17.29 -0.49
N LEU A 281 -0.51 17.89 -1.03
CA LEU A 281 0.67 18.30 -0.24
C LEU A 281 0.32 19.34 0.82
N GLY A 282 -0.49 20.34 0.47
CA GLY A 282 -0.94 21.36 1.41
C GLY A 282 -1.77 20.80 2.58
N GLY A 283 -2.69 19.88 2.27
CA GLY A 283 -3.48 19.16 3.26
C GLY A 283 -2.64 18.31 4.20
N MET A 284 -1.66 17.58 3.65
CA MET A 284 -0.71 16.77 4.42
C MET A 284 0.14 17.63 5.38
N ILE A 285 0.82 18.65 4.86
CA ILE A 285 1.68 19.53 5.66
C ILE A 285 0.88 20.24 6.76
N SER A 286 -0.33 20.70 6.43
CA SER A 286 -1.20 21.35 7.39
C SER A 286 -1.73 20.40 8.46
N GLY A 287 -2.02 19.16 8.09
CA GLY A 287 -2.48 18.12 9.02
C GLY A 287 -1.39 17.64 10.00
N GLU A 288 -0.12 17.68 9.59
CA GLU A 288 1.02 17.30 10.44
C GLU A 288 1.35 18.37 11.52
N ARG A 289 1.13 19.65 11.23
CA ARG A 289 1.47 20.77 12.13
C ARG A 289 0.45 20.99 13.26
N GLY A 290 -0.58 20.19 13.36
CA GLY A 290 -1.67 20.30 14.33
C GLY A 290 -1.91 19.07 15.16
#